data_f8d0e292aa79750eda3a14a3079fd991
#
_entry.id   f8d0e292aa79750eda3a14a3079fd991
#
_cell.length_a   1.000
_cell.length_b   1.000
_cell.length_c   1.000
_cell.angle_alpha   90.00
_cell.angle_beta   90.00
_cell.angle_gamma   90.00
#
_symmetry.space_group_name_H-M   'P 1'
#
loop_
_entity.id
_entity.type
_entity.pdbx_description
1 polymer ?
#
loop_
_entity_poly.entity_id
_entity_poly.type
_entity_poly.pdbx_seq_one_letter_code
_entity_poly.pdbx_strand_id
1 'polypeptide(L)'
;KRTLYEIYSNKEKLLLEVMRNDKLVESRRMEGFDRPGSNVINIVIEVCKYRIEEFSQINPLFFEDIHKYPELLAQVRKLHEKRECDVRSFVLRGVDEGFFLPDVNYEIIRTLTNASQQAIMNQFLYRKYEVTELAYVSILLFVRGFCTLKGIKLLDEELKSLACASRDK
;
A
#
# COMPACT_ATOMS: atom_id res chain seq x y z
N LYS A 1 -6.82 -30.39 -6.31
CA LYS A 1 -8.14 -29.76 -5.97
C LYS A 1 -8.82 -30.44 -4.78
N ARG A 2 -8.85 -31.78 -4.71
CA ARG A 2 -9.51 -32.54 -3.63
C ARG A 2 -8.93 -32.19 -2.25
N THR A 3 -7.61 -32.17 -2.10
CA THR A 3 -6.89 -31.91 -0.84
C THR A 3 -7.18 -30.51 -0.27
N LEU A 4 -7.34 -29.48 -1.09
CA LEU A 4 -7.67 -28.11 -0.63
C LEU A 4 -9.07 -28.03 -0.02
N TYR A 5 -10.06 -28.69 -0.61
CA TYR A 5 -11.44 -28.71 -0.09
C TYR A 5 -11.62 -29.61 1.15
N GLU A 6 -10.67 -30.53 1.41
CA GLU A 6 -10.61 -31.28 2.66
C GLU A 6 -10.14 -30.42 3.84
N ILE A 7 -9.27 -29.42 3.57
CA ILE A 7 -8.74 -28.50 4.58
C ILE A 7 -9.65 -27.28 4.74
N TYR A 8 -10.14 -26.73 3.63
CA TYR A 8 -10.99 -25.51 3.63
C TYR A 8 -12.38 -25.85 3.14
N SER A 9 -13.38 -25.65 4.02
CA SER A 9 -14.78 -26.01 3.74
C SER A 9 -15.43 -25.24 2.59
N ASN A 10 -14.85 -24.09 2.20
CA ASN A 10 -15.29 -23.30 1.06
C ASN A 10 -14.17 -22.37 0.54
N LYS A 11 -14.39 -21.77 -0.65
CA LYS A 11 -13.45 -20.86 -1.31
C LYS A 11 -13.17 -19.60 -0.47
N GLU A 12 -14.16 -19.11 0.26
CA GLU A 12 -14.05 -17.90 1.08
C GLU A 12 -13.07 -18.09 2.23
N LYS A 13 -13.14 -19.22 2.94
CA LYS A 13 -12.18 -19.56 4.01
C LYS A 13 -10.77 -19.74 3.48
N LEU A 14 -10.60 -20.35 2.32
CA LEU A 14 -9.30 -20.45 1.67
C LEU A 14 -8.74 -19.07 1.32
N LEU A 15 -9.54 -18.20 0.70
CA LEU A 15 -9.12 -16.83 0.37
C LEU A 15 -8.74 -16.03 1.61
N LEU A 16 -9.51 -16.17 2.69
CA LEU A 16 -9.22 -15.49 3.95
C LEU A 16 -7.87 -15.92 4.53
N GLU A 17 -7.56 -17.21 4.49
CA GLU A 17 -6.30 -17.72 5.00
C GLU A 17 -5.11 -17.30 4.13
N VAL A 18 -5.26 -17.30 2.81
CA VAL A 18 -4.26 -16.74 1.88
C VAL A 18 -3.99 -15.28 2.24
N MET A 19 -5.03 -14.45 2.37
CA MET A 19 -4.87 -13.02 2.68
C MET A 19 -4.25 -12.78 4.06
N ARG A 20 -4.53 -13.63 5.06
CA ARG A 20 -3.87 -13.56 6.37
C ARG A 20 -2.38 -13.87 6.28
N ASN A 21 -2.04 -14.92 5.53
CA ASN A 21 -0.65 -15.28 5.32
C ASN A 21 0.12 -14.21 4.56
N ASP A 22 -0.47 -13.66 3.49
CA ASP A 22 0.13 -12.57 2.72
C ASP A 22 0.36 -11.34 3.60
N LYS A 23 -0.56 -11.03 4.51
CA LYS A 23 -0.41 -9.97 5.51
C LYS A 23 0.77 -10.21 6.46
N LEU A 24 1.00 -11.43 6.90
CA LEU A 24 2.14 -11.76 7.77
C LEU A 24 3.47 -11.60 7.01
N VAL A 25 3.51 -12.05 5.76
CA VAL A 25 4.69 -11.89 4.88
C VAL A 25 4.96 -10.41 4.63
N GLU A 26 3.93 -9.64 4.30
CA GLU A 26 4.00 -8.20 4.11
C GLU A 26 4.53 -7.46 5.35
N SER A 27 4.01 -7.79 6.55
CA SER A 27 4.44 -7.15 7.80
C SER A 27 5.94 -7.35 8.05
N ARG A 28 6.42 -8.60 7.91
CA ARG A 28 7.85 -8.92 8.06
C ARG A 28 8.72 -8.19 7.03
N ARG A 29 8.23 -8.04 5.81
CA ARG A 29 8.96 -7.36 4.74
C ARG A 29 9.03 -5.85 4.98
N MET A 30 7.96 -5.26 5.50
CA MET A 30 7.94 -3.84 5.89
C MET A 30 8.89 -3.51 7.03
N GLU A 31 9.01 -4.39 8.04
CA GLU A 31 10.02 -4.26 9.10
C GLU A 31 11.46 -4.21 8.51
N GLY A 32 11.72 -4.92 7.42
CA GLY A 32 13.00 -4.93 6.71
C GLY A 32 13.30 -3.64 5.92
N PHE A 33 12.35 -2.73 5.72
CA PHE A 33 12.59 -1.45 5.04
C PHE A 33 13.14 -0.38 6.00
N ASP A 34 12.86 -0.52 7.29
CA ASP A 34 13.40 0.36 8.33
C ASP A 34 14.80 -0.12 8.76
N ARG A 35 15.79 0.20 7.95
CA ARG A 35 17.20 -0.16 8.20
C ARG A 35 17.92 0.98 8.90
N PRO A 36 18.99 0.72 9.64
CA PRO A 36 19.86 1.76 10.18
C PRO A 36 20.30 2.73 9.08
N GLY A 37 20.00 4.02 9.27
CA GLY A 37 20.29 5.07 8.29
C GLY A 37 19.18 5.34 7.25
N SER A 38 18.11 4.55 7.20
CA SER A 38 16.94 4.88 6.37
C SER A 38 16.15 6.03 6.98
N ASN A 39 15.74 6.99 6.15
CA ASN A 39 14.76 8.01 6.53
C ASN A 39 13.35 7.61 6.06
N VAL A 40 12.34 8.35 6.52
CA VAL A 40 10.93 8.04 6.19
C VAL A 40 10.63 8.10 4.70
N ILE A 41 11.31 8.94 3.92
CA ILE A 41 11.11 9.02 2.45
C ILE A 41 11.63 7.75 1.79
N ASN A 42 12.80 7.26 2.17
CA ASN A 42 13.33 5.99 1.65
C ASN A 42 12.38 4.83 1.95
N ILE A 43 11.83 4.76 3.18
CA ILE A 43 10.87 3.74 3.56
C ILE A 43 9.60 3.81 2.72
N VAL A 44 9.03 5.02 2.51
CA VAL A 44 7.86 5.21 1.64
C VAL A 44 8.13 4.68 0.23
N ILE A 45 9.27 5.01 -0.36
CA ILE A 45 9.65 4.57 -1.71
C ILE A 45 9.77 3.03 -1.77
N GLU A 46 10.42 2.40 -0.80
CA GLU A 46 10.55 0.94 -0.77
C GLU A 46 9.18 0.24 -0.60
N VAL A 47 8.30 0.79 0.25
CA VAL A 47 6.91 0.32 0.38
C VAL A 47 6.17 0.45 -0.95
N CYS A 48 6.32 1.56 -1.66
CA CYS A 48 5.66 1.77 -2.96
C CYS A 48 6.19 0.81 -4.03
N LYS A 49 7.51 0.59 -4.12
CA LYS A 49 8.11 -0.41 -5.02
C LYS A 49 7.52 -1.80 -4.77
N TYR A 50 7.51 -2.20 -3.51
CA TYR A 50 6.96 -3.48 -3.10
C TYR A 50 5.49 -3.63 -3.50
N ARG A 51 4.68 -2.61 -3.24
CA ARG A 51 3.26 -2.61 -3.60
C ARG A 51 3.04 -2.72 -5.10
N ILE A 52 3.79 -1.97 -5.90
CA ILE A 52 3.71 -2.03 -7.36
C ILE A 52 4.05 -3.44 -7.86
N GLU A 53 5.14 -4.04 -7.34
CA GLU A 53 5.55 -5.40 -7.69
C GLU A 53 4.46 -6.42 -7.31
N GLU A 54 3.94 -6.35 -6.09
CA GLU A 54 2.89 -7.24 -5.60
C GLU A 54 1.62 -7.15 -6.47
N PHE A 55 1.13 -5.94 -6.71
CA PHE A 55 -0.08 -5.73 -7.51
C PHE A 55 0.09 -6.15 -8.98
N SER A 56 1.28 -5.99 -9.55
CA SER A 56 1.55 -6.41 -10.93
C SER A 56 1.49 -7.93 -11.13
N GLN A 57 1.67 -8.70 -10.06
CA GLN A 57 1.60 -10.17 -10.08
C GLN A 57 0.18 -10.71 -9.85
N ILE A 58 -0.76 -9.88 -9.38
CA ILE A 58 -2.12 -10.31 -9.08
C ILE A 58 -2.96 -10.27 -10.36
N ASN A 59 -3.60 -11.41 -10.68
CA ASN A 59 -4.56 -11.44 -11.78
C ASN A 59 -5.74 -10.52 -11.47
N PRO A 60 -6.11 -9.58 -12.37
CA PRO A 60 -7.24 -8.67 -12.18
C PRO A 60 -8.56 -9.36 -11.82
N LEU A 61 -8.80 -10.58 -12.32
CA LEU A 61 -9.97 -11.39 -11.97
C LEU A 61 -10.07 -11.72 -10.47
N PHE A 62 -8.95 -11.72 -9.76
CA PHE A 62 -8.93 -11.92 -8.32
C PHE A 62 -9.66 -10.80 -7.58
N PHE A 63 -9.49 -9.55 -8.01
CA PHE A 63 -10.19 -8.41 -7.42
C PHE A 63 -11.71 -8.47 -7.68
N GLU A 64 -12.12 -8.96 -8.85
CA GLU A 64 -13.56 -9.18 -9.15
C GLU A 64 -14.15 -10.29 -8.28
N ASP A 65 -13.41 -11.36 -8.08
CA ASP A 65 -13.86 -12.47 -7.26
C ASP A 65 -14.01 -12.08 -5.78
N ILE A 66 -13.11 -11.25 -5.24
CA ILE A 66 -13.20 -10.77 -3.84
C ILE A 66 -14.49 -9.99 -3.60
N HIS A 67 -14.94 -9.18 -4.55
CA HIS A 67 -16.19 -8.42 -4.43
C HIS A 67 -17.44 -9.30 -4.27
N LYS A 68 -17.38 -10.58 -4.64
CA LYS A 68 -18.46 -11.56 -4.44
C LYS A 68 -18.58 -12.05 -3.00
N TYR A 69 -17.62 -11.73 -2.13
CA TYR A 69 -17.53 -12.21 -0.73
C TYR A 69 -17.54 -11.03 0.26
N PRO A 70 -18.72 -10.50 0.65
CA PRO A 70 -18.81 -9.34 1.56
C PRO A 70 -18.15 -9.55 2.92
N GLU A 71 -18.25 -10.76 3.48
CA GLU A 71 -17.63 -11.10 4.77
C GLU A 71 -16.11 -11.08 4.70
N LEU A 72 -15.54 -11.55 3.58
CA LEU A 72 -14.12 -11.47 3.32
C LEU A 72 -13.65 -10.01 3.26
N LEU A 73 -14.37 -9.15 2.53
CA LEU A 73 -14.09 -7.72 2.47
C LEU A 73 -14.14 -7.05 3.85
N ALA A 74 -15.11 -7.41 4.69
CA ALA A 74 -15.22 -6.89 6.04
C ALA A 74 -14.03 -7.31 6.92
N GLN A 75 -13.56 -8.55 6.79
CA GLN A 75 -12.39 -9.04 7.54
C GLN A 75 -11.08 -8.40 7.05
N VAL A 76 -10.94 -8.20 5.75
CA VAL A 76 -9.80 -7.48 5.15
C VAL A 76 -9.74 -6.04 5.68
N ARG A 77 -10.87 -5.34 5.77
CA ARG A 77 -10.94 -4.00 6.38
C ARG A 77 -10.45 -4.00 7.82
N LYS A 78 -10.91 -4.94 8.67
CA LYS A 78 -10.45 -5.09 10.06
C LYS A 78 -8.94 -5.36 10.17
N LEU A 79 -8.36 -6.10 9.22
CA LEU A 79 -6.91 -6.31 9.18
C LEU A 79 -6.14 -5.02 8.86
N HIS A 80 -6.74 -4.12 8.09
CA HIS A 80 -6.15 -2.79 7.81
C HIS A 80 -6.26 -1.84 9.00
N GLU A 81 -7.34 -1.90 9.80
CA GLU A 81 -7.55 -1.02 10.96
C GLU A 81 -6.54 -1.25 12.09
N LYS A 82 -6.00 -2.46 12.26
CA LYS A 82 -5.01 -2.78 13.30
C LYS A 82 -3.65 -2.08 13.16
N ARG A 83 -3.38 -1.39 12.04
CA ARG A 83 -2.10 -0.68 11.76
C ARG A 83 -2.03 0.75 12.30
N GLU A 84 -3.00 1.21 13.08
CA GLU A 84 -3.06 2.62 13.49
C GLU A 84 -1.87 3.09 14.33
N CYS A 85 -1.34 2.25 15.21
CA CYS A 85 -0.19 2.60 16.04
C CYS A 85 1.09 2.79 15.21
N ASP A 86 1.31 1.95 14.20
CA ASP A 86 2.52 1.97 13.37
C ASP A 86 2.56 3.20 12.47
N VAL A 87 1.41 3.59 11.92
CA VAL A 87 1.30 4.79 11.07
C VAL A 87 1.58 6.06 11.86
N ARG A 88 1.08 6.17 13.10
CA ARG A 88 1.29 7.35 13.94
C ARG A 88 2.77 7.54 14.29
N SER A 89 3.45 6.50 14.72
CA SER A 89 4.89 6.57 15.03
C SER A 89 5.73 6.91 13.82
N PHE A 90 5.39 6.36 12.65
CA PHE A 90 6.03 6.67 11.38
C PHE A 90 5.87 8.15 10.98
N VAL A 91 4.66 8.70 11.13
CA VAL A 91 4.38 10.11 10.84
C VAL A 91 5.16 11.02 11.78
N LEU A 92 5.14 10.76 13.10
CA LEU A 92 5.91 11.53 14.08
C LEU A 92 7.39 11.54 13.74
N ARG A 93 7.97 10.39 13.41
CA ARG A 93 9.35 10.29 12.94
C ARG A 93 9.61 11.16 11.71
N GLY A 94 8.69 11.17 10.74
CA GLY A 94 8.83 12.01 9.54
C GLY A 94 8.80 13.51 9.83
N VAL A 95 8.04 13.94 10.84
CA VAL A 95 8.04 15.31 11.36
C VAL A 95 9.36 15.61 12.06
N ASP A 96 9.85 14.73 12.92
CA ASP A 96 11.11 14.87 13.64
C ASP A 96 12.32 14.91 12.70
N GLU A 97 12.32 14.10 11.64
CA GLU A 97 13.33 14.13 10.57
C GLU A 97 13.20 15.38 9.65
N GLY A 98 12.13 16.16 9.80
CA GLY A 98 11.85 17.39 9.04
C GLY A 98 11.40 17.16 7.60
N PHE A 99 10.92 15.96 7.27
CA PHE A 99 10.39 15.62 5.95
C PHE A 99 8.88 15.83 5.83
N PHE A 100 8.12 15.72 6.94
CA PHE A 100 6.68 15.86 6.96
C PHE A 100 6.25 17.13 7.69
N LEU A 101 5.13 17.69 7.28
CA LEU A 101 4.57 18.92 7.86
C LEU A 101 3.98 18.63 9.25
N PRO A 102 4.32 19.40 10.30
CA PRO A 102 3.82 19.14 11.67
C PRO A 102 2.32 19.49 11.84
N ASP A 103 1.81 20.46 11.07
CA ASP A 103 0.49 21.03 11.27
C ASP A 103 -0.59 20.39 10.38
N VAL A 104 -0.38 19.15 9.95
CA VAL A 104 -1.30 18.41 9.09
C VAL A 104 -2.10 17.40 9.91
N ASN A 105 -3.40 17.33 9.67
CA ASN A 105 -4.23 16.28 10.24
C ASN A 105 -4.07 14.98 9.44
N TYR A 106 -3.16 14.12 9.89
CA TYR A 106 -2.83 12.84 9.25
C TYR A 106 -3.97 11.83 9.27
N GLU A 107 -4.92 11.97 10.18
CA GLU A 107 -6.13 11.14 10.21
C GLU A 107 -7.02 11.43 8.99
N ILE A 108 -7.14 12.69 8.62
CA ILE A 108 -7.88 13.09 7.40
C ILE A 108 -7.15 12.55 6.16
N ILE A 109 -5.82 12.69 6.09
CA ILE A 109 -5.02 12.16 4.97
C ILE A 109 -5.22 10.65 4.84
N ARG A 110 -5.16 9.91 5.94
CA ARG A 110 -5.38 8.46 5.98
C ARG A 110 -6.79 8.11 5.45
N THR A 111 -7.80 8.83 5.90
CA THR A 111 -9.18 8.63 5.47
C THR A 111 -9.35 8.86 3.97
N LEU A 112 -8.78 9.94 3.44
CA LEU A 112 -8.82 10.26 2.01
C LEU A 112 -8.03 9.25 1.17
N THR A 113 -6.86 8.81 1.65
CA THR A 113 -6.06 7.78 0.99
C THR A 113 -6.83 6.46 0.89
N ASN A 114 -7.47 6.03 1.99
CA ASN A 114 -8.29 4.82 2.01
C ASN A 114 -9.50 4.94 1.05
N ALA A 115 -10.18 6.09 1.04
CA ALA A 115 -11.30 6.34 0.13
C ALA A 115 -10.85 6.31 -1.34
N SER A 116 -9.68 6.89 -1.65
CA SER A 116 -9.09 6.82 -2.99
C SER A 116 -8.76 5.39 -3.42
N GLN A 117 -8.16 4.59 -2.54
CA GLN A 117 -7.89 3.18 -2.81
C GLN A 117 -9.18 2.39 -3.05
N GLN A 118 -10.22 2.63 -2.26
CA GLN A 118 -11.54 2.03 -2.49
C GLN A 118 -12.14 2.44 -3.83
N ALA A 119 -11.99 3.71 -4.23
CA ALA A 119 -12.47 4.19 -5.53
C ALA A 119 -11.73 3.50 -6.69
N ILE A 120 -10.40 3.33 -6.59
CA ILE A 120 -9.59 2.60 -7.59
C ILE A 120 -10.13 1.17 -7.76
N MET A 121 -10.43 0.49 -6.65
CA MET A 121 -10.93 -0.87 -6.68
C MET A 121 -12.38 -0.96 -7.19
N ASN A 122 -13.29 -0.13 -6.66
CA ASN A 122 -14.71 -0.18 -6.97
C ASN A 122 -15.02 0.26 -8.41
N GLN A 123 -14.22 1.18 -8.97
CA GLN A 123 -14.34 1.67 -10.33
C GLN A 123 -13.49 0.89 -11.35
N PHE A 124 -12.80 -0.15 -10.88
CA PHE A 124 -11.92 -1.00 -11.69
C PHE A 124 -10.87 -0.20 -12.48
N LEU A 125 -10.30 0.87 -11.87
CA LEU A 125 -9.35 1.76 -12.55
C LEU A 125 -8.07 1.01 -12.97
N TYR A 126 -7.71 -0.05 -12.29
CA TYR A 126 -6.59 -0.95 -12.64
C TYR A 126 -6.78 -1.69 -13.98
N ARG A 127 -7.98 -1.65 -14.58
CA ARG A 127 -8.23 -2.14 -15.95
C ARG A 127 -7.98 -1.09 -17.02
N LYS A 128 -8.04 0.19 -16.61
CA LYS A 128 -7.95 1.34 -17.52
C LYS A 128 -6.54 1.96 -17.51
N TYR A 129 -5.87 1.92 -16.37
CA TYR A 129 -4.57 2.53 -16.14
C TYR A 129 -3.59 1.49 -15.60
N GLU A 130 -2.33 1.65 -15.95
CA GLU A 130 -1.25 0.82 -15.40
C GLU A 130 -1.13 0.99 -13.89
N VAL A 131 -0.88 -0.11 -13.16
CA VAL A 131 -0.76 -0.10 -11.70
C VAL A 131 0.37 0.84 -11.24
N THR A 132 1.46 0.89 -11.99
CA THR A 132 2.59 1.81 -11.76
C THR A 132 2.16 3.26 -11.84
N GLU A 133 1.32 3.62 -12.81
CA GLU A 133 0.79 4.97 -12.99
C GLU A 133 -0.16 5.34 -11.84
N LEU A 134 -1.08 4.46 -11.47
CA LEU A 134 -1.98 4.66 -10.33
C LEU A 134 -1.20 4.86 -9.02
N ALA A 135 -0.15 4.07 -8.79
CA ALA A 135 0.70 4.20 -7.63
C ALA A 135 1.47 5.54 -7.63
N TYR A 136 2.07 5.91 -8.76
CA TYR A 136 2.80 7.17 -8.92
C TYR A 136 1.89 8.39 -8.63
N VAL A 137 0.70 8.44 -9.23
CA VAL A 137 -0.27 9.52 -8.99
C VAL A 137 -0.72 9.55 -7.53
N SER A 138 -0.91 8.39 -6.90
CA SER A 138 -1.26 8.32 -5.48
C SER A 138 -0.15 8.89 -4.58
N ILE A 139 1.12 8.63 -4.89
CA ILE A 139 2.27 9.21 -4.17
C ILE A 139 2.28 10.74 -4.34
N LEU A 140 2.10 11.24 -5.57
CA LEU A 140 2.08 12.67 -5.83
C LEU A 140 0.94 13.38 -5.07
N LEU A 141 -0.23 12.79 -5.02
CA LEU A 141 -1.41 13.40 -4.38
C LEU A 141 -1.30 13.37 -2.85
N PHE A 142 -0.92 12.25 -2.27
CA PHE A 142 -1.00 12.06 -0.82
C PHE A 142 0.34 12.28 -0.14
N VAL A 143 1.40 11.60 -0.55
CA VAL A 143 2.69 11.69 0.15
C VAL A 143 3.34 13.05 -0.08
N ARG A 144 3.46 13.47 -1.33
CA ARG A 144 4.06 14.77 -1.66
C ARG A 144 3.27 15.93 -1.05
N GLY A 145 1.94 15.78 -0.92
CA GLY A 145 1.03 16.81 -0.38
C GLY A 145 1.26 17.15 1.09
N PHE A 146 1.81 16.24 1.89
CA PHE A 146 2.14 16.51 3.29
C PHE A 146 3.63 16.60 3.60
N CYS A 147 4.48 16.57 2.57
CA CYS A 147 5.92 16.77 2.72
C CYS A 147 6.30 18.24 2.85
N THR A 148 7.35 18.51 3.62
CA THR A 148 8.09 19.79 3.58
C THR A 148 8.83 19.94 2.26
N LEU A 149 9.36 21.13 1.96
CA LEU A 149 10.21 21.34 0.78
C LEU A 149 11.42 20.38 0.75
N LYS A 150 12.01 20.08 1.92
CA LYS A 150 13.10 19.10 2.08
C LYS A 150 12.62 17.70 1.69
N GLY A 151 11.43 17.30 2.16
CA GLY A 151 10.82 16.02 1.84
C GLY A 151 10.45 15.89 0.37
N ILE A 152 9.87 16.93 -0.23
CA ILE A 152 9.53 16.98 -1.65
C ILE A 152 10.77 16.78 -2.53
N LYS A 153 11.86 17.49 -2.24
CA LYS A 153 13.10 17.39 -3.02
C LYS A 153 13.61 15.95 -3.04
N LEU A 154 13.72 15.32 -1.88
CA LEU A 154 14.18 13.93 -1.79
C LEU A 154 13.21 12.96 -2.45
N LEU A 155 11.91 13.13 -2.24
CA LEU A 155 10.87 12.29 -2.85
C LEU A 155 10.93 12.37 -4.38
N ASP A 156 11.05 13.56 -4.96
CA ASP A 156 11.10 13.77 -6.39
C ASP A 156 12.39 13.17 -7.01
N GLU A 157 13.52 13.20 -6.31
CA GLU A 157 14.77 12.54 -6.69
C GLU A 157 14.61 11.01 -6.76
N GLU A 158 14.03 10.42 -5.74
CA GLU A 158 13.78 8.97 -5.66
C GLU A 158 12.75 8.50 -6.71
N LEU A 159 11.68 9.29 -6.93
CA LEU A 159 10.66 8.97 -7.95
C LEU A 159 11.20 9.01 -9.38
N LYS A 160 12.15 9.89 -9.69
CA LYS A 160 12.82 9.90 -10.99
C LYS A 160 13.57 8.60 -11.24
N SER A 161 14.24 8.07 -10.22
CA SER A 161 14.94 6.78 -10.32
C SER A 161 13.99 5.62 -10.62
N LEU A 162 12.77 5.65 -10.04
CA LEU A 162 11.73 4.67 -10.32
C LEU A 162 11.20 4.75 -11.76
N ALA A 163 10.95 5.96 -12.25
CA ALA A 163 10.43 6.17 -13.61
C ALA A 163 11.44 5.77 -14.70
N CYS A 164 12.74 5.94 -14.47
CA CYS A 164 13.78 5.47 -15.38
C CYS A 164 13.86 3.94 -15.44
N ALA A 165 13.79 3.27 -14.28
CA ALA A 165 13.84 1.81 -14.21
C ALA A 165 12.62 1.10 -14.86
N SER A 166 11.50 1.81 -15.02
CA SER A 166 10.27 1.27 -15.64
C SER A 166 10.28 1.42 -17.18
N ARG A 167 11.14 2.26 -17.76
CA ARG A 167 11.22 2.48 -19.22
C ARG A 167 12.19 1.54 -19.93
N ASP A 168 13.04 0.88 -19.16
CA ASP A 168 14.09 -0.03 -19.70
C ASP A 168 13.64 -1.51 -19.67
N LYS A 169 12.35 -1.80 -19.41
CA LYS A 169 11.74 -3.12 -19.51
C LYS A 169 10.66 -3.15 -20.59
#